data_e9518a4a363599e884155e3c7fd90ed8
#
_entry.id   e9518a4a363599e884155e3c7fd90ed8
#
_cell.length_a   1.000
_cell.length_b   1.000
_cell.length_c   1.000
_cell.angle_alpha   90.00
_cell.angle_beta   90.00
_cell.angle_gamma   90.00
#
_symmetry.space_group_name_H-M   'P 1'
#
loop_
_entity.id
_entity.type
_entity.pdbx_description
1 polymer ?
#
loop_
_entity_poly.entity_id
_entity_poly.type
_entity_poly.pdbx_seq_one_letter_code
_entity_poly.pdbx_strand_id
1 'polypeptide(L)'
;MKQFALTLCMVLLSVMFCRAQIKPLKFDKNGEFKIVQFTDVHFKYGNPASDIALKRINEVLDAERPDLVVFTGDVVYAKPAETAMRTVLACASSRKIPFVVTFGNHDNEQDKTRAELYDVVRSVPYNIQPDRG
;
A
#
# COMPACT_ATOMS: atom_id res chain seq x y z
N MET A 1 7.41 43.08 0.30
CA MET A 1 6.27 42.31 0.85
C MET A 1 5.45 41.60 -0.22
N LYS A 2 5.05 42.20 -1.34
CA LYS A 2 4.25 41.54 -2.40
C LYS A 2 4.98 40.39 -3.08
N GLN A 3 6.29 40.45 -3.30
CA GLN A 3 7.08 39.35 -3.90
C GLN A 3 7.24 38.14 -2.96
N PHE A 4 7.40 38.38 -1.65
CA PHE A 4 7.45 37.27 -0.66
C PHE A 4 6.14 36.51 -0.57
N ALA A 5 5.00 37.19 -0.64
CA ALA A 5 3.69 36.57 -0.63
C ALA A 5 3.44 35.71 -1.89
N LEU A 6 3.93 36.21 -3.07
CA LEU A 6 3.77 35.46 -4.33
C LEU A 6 4.63 34.19 -4.35
N THR A 7 5.87 34.27 -3.85
CA THR A 7 6.77 33.10 -3.76
C THR A 7 6.24 32.06 -2.76
N LEU A 8 5.71 32.51 -1.61
CA LEU A 8 5.10 31.62 -0.62
C LEU A 8 3.84 30.91 -1.17
N CYS A 9 3.02 31.62 -1.94
CA CYS A 9 1.84 31.05 -2.61
C CYS A 9 2.23 30.01 -3.67
N MET A 10 3.29 30.23 -4.47
CA MET A 10 3.78 29.24 -5.44
C MET A 10 4.33 27.98 -4.77
N VAL A 11 5.04 28.14 -3.64
CA VAL A 11 5.56 26.99 -2.88
C VAL A 11 4.42 26.19 -2.25
N LEU A 12 3.40 26.87 -1.72
CA LEU A 12 2.21 26.19 -1.15
C LEU A 12 1.37 25.48 -2.23
N LEU A 13 1.25 26.04 -3.44
CA LEU A 13 0.57 25.37 -4.55
C LEU A 13 1.34 24.11 -5.03
N SER A 14 2.67 24.13 -5.01
CA SER A 14 3.46 22.97 -5.44
C SER A 14 3.40 21.78 -4.47
N VAL A 15 3.15 22.04 -3.20
CA VAL A 15 2.98 20.98 -2.18
C VAL A 15 1.61 20.30 -2.28
N MET A 16 0.59 20.97 -2.82
CA MET A 16 -0.77 20.40 -2.93
C MET A 16 -0.93 19.38 -4.08
N PHE A 17 0.01 19.23 -4.99
CA PHE A 17 -0.12 18.35 -6.16
C PHE A 17 0.70 17.06 -6.13
N CYS A 18 1.34 16.72 -5.02
CA CYS A 18 2.07 15.45 -4.92
C CYS A 18 1.13 14.30 -4.49
N ARG A 19 -0.04 14.14 -5.16
CA ARG A 19 -0.73 12.87 -5.15
C ARG A 19 0.01 11.93 -6.07
N ALA A 20 0.37 10.75 -5.57
CA ALA A 20 0.93 9.70 -6.39
C ALA A 20 0.00 9.48 -7.60
N GLN A 21 0.48 9.79 -8.82
CA GLN A 21 -0.29 9.54 -10.03
C GLN A 21 -0.33 8.02 -10.26
N ILE A 22 -1.44 7.42 -9.90
CA ILE A 22 -1.71 6.00 -10.17
C ILE A 22 -2.03 5.90 -11.67
N LYS A 23 -1.22 5.11 -12.39
CA LYS A 23 -1.52 4.83 -13.79
C LYS A 23 -2.85 4.08 -13.90
N PRO A 24 -3.70 4.39 -14.88
CA PRO A 24 -4.90 3.61 -15.13
C PRO A 24 -4.58 2.13 -15.34
N LEU A 25 -5.33 1.24 -14.69
CA LEU A 25 -5.21 -0.19 -14.92
C LEU A 25 -5.69 -0.49 -16.34
N LYS A 26 -4.82 -1.06 -17.17
CA LYS A 26 -5.11 -1.41 -18.56
C LYS A 26 -4.22 -2.55 -19.02
N PHE A 27 -4.72 -3.32 -19.96
CA PHE A 27 -3.91 -4.31 -20.64
C PHE A 27 -2.75 -3.66 -21.40
N ASP A 28 -1.66 -4.37 -21.50
CA ASP A 28 -0.52 -3.94 -22.32
C ASP A 28 -0.80 -4.04 -23.82
N LYS A 29 0.20 -3.75 -24.65
CA LYS A 29 0.08 -3.84 -26.12
C LYS A 29 -0.14 -5.27 -26.65
N ASN A 30 0.14 -6.29 -25.84
CA ASN A 30 -0.06 -7.70 -26.18
C ASN A 30 -1.39 -8.23 -25.63
N GLY A 31 -2.18 -7.40 -24.94
CA GLY A 31 -3.42 -7.81 -24.28
C GLY A 31 -3.20 -8.51 -22.94
N GLU A 32 -2.03 -8.33 -22.31
CA GLU A 32 -1.69 -8.95 -21.03
C GLU A 32 -1.86 -7.96 -19.87
N PHE A 33 -2.27 -8.48 -18.72
CA PHE A 33 -2.35 -7.76 -17.43
C PHE A 33 -1.96 -8.71 -16.31
N LYS A 34 -0.88 -8.42 -15.62
CA LYS A 34 -0.32 -9.30 -14.60
C LYS A 34 -0.78 -8.88 -13.20
N ILE A 35 -1.37 -9.82 -12.47
CA ILE A 35 -1.76 -9.66 -11.07
C ILE A 35 -0.90 -10.60 -10.22
N VAL A 36 -0.34 -10.08 -9.12
CA VAL A 36 0.25 -10.89 -8.07
C VAL A 36 -0.64 -10.83 -6.85
N GLN A 37 -0.99 -12.00 -6.32
CA GLN A 37 -1.78 -12.13 -5.11
C GLN A 37 -0.92 -12.62 -3.95
N PHE A 38 -1.07 -11.96 -2.79
CA PHE A 38 -0.54 -12.44 -1.52
C PHE A 38 -1.69 -12.66 -0.55
N THR A 39 -1.65 -13.75 0.19
CA THR A 39 -2.63 -14.09 1.22
C THR A 39 -1.92 -14.64 2.44
N ASP A 40 -2.54 -14.53 3.60
CA ASP A 40 -2.08 -15.19 4.84
C ASP A 40 -0.63 -14.86 5.21
N VAL A 41 -0.22 -13.62 5.02
CA VAL A 41 1.14 -13.16 5.33
C VAL A 41 1.41 -13.20 6.84
N HIS A 42 0.39 -12.91 7.65
CA HIS A 42 0.44 -12.89 9.12
C HIS A 42 1.68 -12.16 9.66
N PHE A 43 2.02 -11.05 9.04
CA PHE A 43 3.24 -10.31 9.38
C PHE A 43 3.19 -9.82 10.81
N LYS A 44 4.27 -10.09 11.56
CA LYS A 44 4.47 -9.64 12.95
C LYS A 44 5.61 -8.64 12.99
N TYR A 45 5.28 -7.36 13.16
CA TYR A 45 6.26 -6.30 13.29
C TYR A 45 7.22 -6.56 14.46
N GLY A 46 8.53 -6.40 14.22
CA GLY A 46 9.56 -6.66 15.22
C GLY A 46 9.89 -8.14 15.44
N ASN A 47 9.32 -9.07 14.67
CA ASN A 47 9.64 -10.48 14.72
C ASN A 47 10.55 -10.88 13.54
N PRO A 48 11.84 -11.22 13.78
CA PRO A 48 12.76 -11.57 12.69
C PRO A 48 12.29 -12.75 11.81
N ALA A 49 11.50 -13.69 12.35
CA ALA A 49 10.93 -14.78 11.56
C ALA A 49 9.94 -14.27 10.50
N SER A 50 9.27 -13.14 10.76
CA SER A 50 8.35 -12.53 9.79
C SER A 50 9.08 -11.72 8.71
N ASP A 51 10.33 -11.33 8.92
CA ASP A 51 11.11 -10.61 7.90
C ASP A 51 11.36 -11.44 6.66
N ILE A 52 11.34 -12.78 6.79
CA ILE A 52 11.40 -13.71 5.66
C ILE A 52 10.22 -13.50 4.72
N ALA A 53 9.01 -13.26 5.25
CA ALA A 53 7.82 -13.00 4.44
C ALA A 53 8.01 -11.71 3.60
N LEU A 54 8.49 -10.63 4.22
CA LEU A 54 8.78 -9.38 3.50
C LEU A 54 9.82 -9.59 2.41
N LYS A 55 10.88 -10.36 2.70
CA LYS A 55 11.91 -10.70 1.72
C LYS A 55 11.29 -11.42 0.52
N ARG A 56 10.44 -12.43 0.75
CA ARG A 56 9.77 -13.18 -0.32
C ARG A 56 8.81 -12.33 -1.14
N ILE A 57 8.02 -11.46 -0.48
CA ILE A 57 7.16 -10.50 -1.18
C ILE A 57 8.00 -9.62 -2.11
N ASN A 58 9.10 -9.08 -1.62
CA ASN A 58 9.99 -8.23 -2.42
C ASN A 58 10.61 -8.99 -3.59
N GLU A 59 11.12 -10.20 -3.39
CA GLU A 59 11.68 -11.06 -4.45
C GLU A 59 10.65 -11.34 -5.55
N VAL A 60 9.41 -11.67 -5.18
CA VAL A 60 8.32 -11.91 -6.14
C VAL A 60 7.99 -10.64 -6.91
N LEU A 61 7.86 -9.50 -6.23
CA LEU A 61 7.53 -8.24 -6.91
C LEU A 61 8.64 -7.78 -7.87
N ASP A 62 9.89 -8.01 -7.53
CA ASP A 62 11.03 -7.67 -8.39
C ASP A 62 11.13 -8.60 -9.61
N ALA A 63 10.82 -9.89 -9.44
CA ALA A 63 10.82 -10.86 -10.53
C ALA A 63 9.62 -10.68 -11.46
N GLU A 64 8.42 -10.56 -10.90
CA GLU A 64 7.17 -10.58 -11.66
C GLU A 64 6.79 -9.22 -12.24
N ARG A 65 7.16 -8.12 -11.58
CA ARG A 65 6.81 -6.74 -11.99
C ARG A 65 5.34 -6.59 -12.37
N PRO A 66 4.40 -6.90 -11.45
CA PRO A 66 2.98 -6.95 -11.77
C PRO A 66 2.40 -5.55 -12.04
N ASP A 67 1.27 -5.53 -12.74
CA ASP A 67 0.45 -4.33 -12.96
C ASP A 67 -0.43 -4.01 -11.74
N LEU A 68 -0.75 -5.02 -10.93
CA LEU A 68 -1.57 -4.93 -9.73
C LEU A 68 -1.11 -5.94 -8.68
N VAL A 69 -1.10 -5.52 -7.42
CA VAL A 69 -0.95 -6.42 -6.26
C VAL A 69 -2.27 -6.50 -5.51
N VAL A 70 -2.70 -7.70 -5.15
CA VAL A 70 -3.90 -7.95 -4.35
C VAL A 70 -3.50 -8.69 -3.07
N PHE A 71 -3.77 -8.09 -1.92
CA PHE A 71 -3.66 -8.77 -0.62
C PHE A 71 -5.04 -9.28 -0.23
N THR A 72 -5.19 -10.60 -0.06
CA THR A 72 -6.50 -11.24 0.14
C THR A 72 -6.72 -11.75 1.56
N GLY A 73 -6.36 -10.93 2.52
CA GLY A 73 -6.65 -11.16 3.94
C GLY A 73 -5.50 -11.72 4.74
N ASP A 74 -5.63 -11.59 6.05
CA ASP A 74 -4.69 -12.03 7.07
C ASP A 74 -3.26 -11.50 6.79
N VAL A 75 -3.22 -10.21 6.44
CA VAL A 75 -1.97 -9.52 6.08
C VAL A 75 -1.09 -9.35 7.31
N VAL A 76 -1.71 -9.01 8.44
CA VAL A 76 -0.99 -8.72 9.69
C VAL A 76 -1.55 -9.50 10.88
N TYR A 77 -0.67 -9.84 11.81
CA TYR A 77 -1.03 -10.40 13.12
C TYR A 77 -0.08 -9.85 14.20
N ALA A 78 -0.15 -8.55 14.46
CA ALA A 78 0.80 -7.86 15.33
C ALA A 78 0.24 -6.61 15.99
N LYS A 79 0.91 -6.19 17.05
CA LYS A 79 0.83 -4.84 17.64
C LYS A 79 2.17 -4.15 17.44
N PRO A 80 2.20 -2.89 16.95
CA PRO A 80 1.06 -2.10 16.44
C PRO A 80 0.63 -2.57 15.03
N ALA A 81 -0.65 -2.85 14.85
CA ALA A 81 -1.18 -3.35 13.58
C ALA A 81 -1.02 -2.35 12.43
N GLU A 82 -1.14 -1.05 12.72
CA GLU A 82 -0.88 0.01 11.73
C GLU A 82 0.54 -0.05 11.18
N THR A 83 1.55 -0.14 12.05
CA THR A 83 2.96 -0.22 11.63
C THR A 83 3.20 -1.48 10.80
N ALA A 84 2.67 -2.61 11.25
CA ALA A 84 2.78 -3.87 10.54
C ALA A 84 2.14 -3.78 9.13
N MET A 85 0.93 -3.24 9.02
CA MET A 85 0.22 -3.06 7.75
C MET A 85 1.01 -2.16 6.80
N ARG A 86 1.44 -0.98 7.27
CA ARG A 86 2.27 -0.07 6.46
C ARG A 86 3.56 -0.73 5.96
N THR A 87 4.19 -1.55 6.80
CA THR A 87 5.43 -2.26 6.45
C THR A 87 5.20 -3.24 5.29
N VAL A 88 4.14 -4.04 5.34
CA VAL A 88 3.83 -4.98 4.25
C VAL A 88 3.45 -4.23 2.98
N LEU A 89 2.58 -3.23 3.08
CA LEU A 89 2.11 -2.47 1.91
C LEU A 89 3.21 -1.62 1.26
N ALA A 90 4.24 -1.24 2.03
CA ALA A 90 5.41 -0.54 1.49
C ALA A 90 6.13 -1.37 0.42
N CYS A 91 6.04 -2.70 0.42
CA CYS A 91 6.63 -3.53 -0.62
C CYS A 91 6.08 -3.19 -2.02
N ALA A 92 4.78 -2.98 -2.15
CA ALA A 92 4.16 -2.55 -3.41
C ALA A 92 4.29 -1.03 -3.64
N SER A 93 3.97 -0.24 -2.60
CA SER A 93 3.94 1.22 -2.67
C SER A 93 5.29 1.85 -3.06
N SER A 94 6.40 1.37 -2.50
CA SER A 94 7.75 1.86 -2.83
C SER A 94 8.14 1.61 -4.29
N ARG A 95 7.56 0.59 -4.92
CA ARG A 95 7.72 0.25 -6.34
C ARG A 95 6.73 0.98 -7.24
N LYS A 96 5.85 1.81 -6.66
CA LYS A 96 4.77 2.49 -7.38
C LYS A 96 3.80 1.52 -8.08
N ILE A 97 3.64 0.32 -7.53
CA ILE A 97 2.71 -0.68 -8.03
C ILE A 97 1.34 -0.44 -7.36
N PRO A 98 0.26 -0.29 -8.13
CA PRO A 98 -1.09 -0.22 -7.59
C PRO A 98 -1.43 -1.47 -6.77
N PHE A 99 -2.14 -1.28 -5.67
CA PHE A 99 -2.56 -2.41 -4.84
C PHE A 99 -3.93 -2.19 -4.20
N VAL A 100 -4.57 -3.31 -3.83
CA VAL A 100 -5.79 -3.38 -3.02
C VAL A 100 -5.61 -4.38 -1.89
N VAL A 101 -6.41 -4.22 -0.84
CA VAL A 101 -6.44 -5.11 0.32
C VAL A 101 -7.88 -5.53 0.62
N THR A 102 -8.12 -6.82 0.79
CA THR A 102 -9.27 -7.31 1.53
C THR A 102 -8.81 -7.78 2.90
N PHE A 103 -9.62 -7.62 3.94
CA PHE A 103 -9.25 -8.05 5.28
C PHE A 103 -9.73 -9.47 5.56
N GLY A 104 -8.84 -10.26 6.13
CA GLY A 104 -9.14 -11.56 6.71
C GLY A 104 -9.74 -11.45 8.13
N ASN A 105 -9.84 -12.58 8.82
CA ASN A 105 -10.36 -12.58 10.18
C ASN A 105 -9.33 -12.11 11.22
N HIS A 106 -8.04 -12.28 10.98
CA HIS A 106 -6.97 -11.96 11.93
C HIS A 106 -6.50 -10.50 11.89
N ASP A 107 -6.71 -9.76 10.81
CA ASP A 107 -6.19 -8.41 10.65
C ASP A 107 -6.63 -7.45 11.76
N ASN A 108 -7.85 -7.61 12.27
CA ASN A 108 -8.43 -6.73 13.31
C ASN A 108 -8.44 -7.31 14.72
N GLU A 109 -7.74 -8.41 14.98
CA GLU A 109 -7.72 -9.06 16.30
C GLU A 109 -6.78 -8.38 17.32
N GLN A 110 -5.97 -7.42 16.88
CA GLN A 110 -4.94 -6.82 17.73
C GLN A 110 -5.37 -5.47 18.32
N ASP A 111 -4.91 -4.37 17.82
CA ASP A 111 -5.11 -3.03 18.38
C ASP A 111 -5.78 -2.05 17.40
N LYS A 112 -6.32 -2.56 16.29
CA LYS A 112 -7.04 -1.77 15.29
C LYS A 112 -8.31 -2.46 14.84
N THR A 113 -9.37 -1.69 14.68
CA THR A 113 -10.60 -2.14 14.01
C THR A 113 -10.40 -2.23 12.50
N ARG A 114 -11.28 -2.95 11.79
CA ARG A 114 -11.29 -2.98 10.31
C ARG A 114 -11.42 -1.58 9.71
N ALA A 115 -12.23 -0.72 10.32
CA ALA A 115 -12.41 0.66 9.84
C ALA A 115 -11.12 1.46 9.93
N GLU A 116 -10.41 1.39 11.06
CA GLU A 116 -9.11 2.04 11.22
C GLU A 116 -8.05 1.48 10.26
N LEU A 117 -7.99 0.15 10.10
CA LEU A 117 -7.07 -0.46 9.13
C LEU A 117 -7.40 -0.06 7.69
N TYR A 118 -8.67 0.09 7.35
CA TYR A 118 -9.08 0.59 6.04
C TYR A 118 -8.55 2.00 5.79
N ASP A 119 -8.62 2.87 6.79
CA ASP A 119 -8.07 4.23 6.70
C ASP A 119 -6.54 4.21 6.59
N VAL A 120 -5.88 3.29 7.30
CA VAL A 120 -4.43 3.05 7.15
C VAL A 120 -4.10 2.67 5.71
N VAL A 121 -4.77 1.67 5.15
CA VAL A 121 -4.55 1.21 3.77
C VAL A 121 -4.73 2.36 2.78
N ARG A 122 -5.81 3.14 2.92
CA ARG A 122 -6.11 4.28 2.06
C ARG A 122 -5.08 5.40 2.13
N SER A 123 -4.41 5.55 3.25
CA SER A 123 -3.36 6.56 3.44
C SER A 123 -2.03 6.17 2.79
N VAL A 124 -1.84 4.89 2.42
CA VAL A 124 -0.61 4.44 1.75
C VAL A 124 -0.67 4.80 0.26
N PRO A 125 0.37 5.44 -0.30
CA PRO A 125 0.41 5.77 -1.72
C PRO A 125 0.23 4.54 -2.62
N TYR A 126 -0.35 4.73 -3.80
CA TYR A 126 -0.63 3.69 -4.80
C TYR A 126 -1.71 2.67 -4.41
N ASN A 127 -2.38 2.84 -3.28
CA ASN A 127 -3.61 2.07 -3.05
C ASN A 127 -4.71 2.52 -4.04
N ILE A 128 -5.51 1.57 -4.49
CA ILE A 128 -6.70 1.82 -5.31
C ILE A 128 -7.97 1.34 -4.61
N GLN A 129 -7.92 1.32 -3.29
CA GLN A 129 -9.05 0.99 -2.45
C GLN A 129 -10.21 1.96 -2.72
N PRO A 130 -11.44 1.49 -2.95
CA PRO A 130 -12.59 2.36 -3.17
C PRO A 130 -12.87 3.23 -1.95
N ASP A 131 -13.68 4.28 -2.12
CA ASP A 131 -14.23 5.00 -0.98
C ASP A 131 -15.22 4.11 -0.23
N ARG A 132 -15.26 4.24 1.09
CA ARG A 132 -16.34 3.64 1.84
C ARG A 132 -17.64 4.35 1.45
N GLY A 133 -18.58 3.61 0.91
CA GLY A 133 -19.91 4.09 0.64
C GLY A 133 -20.66 4.44 1.93
#